data_207a466760908e1f886bbc5c4b3ceb37
#
_entry.id   207a466760908e1f886bbc5c4b3ceb37
#
_cell.length_a   1.000
_cell.length_b   1.000
_cell.length_c   1.000
_cell.angle_alpha   90.00
_cell.angle_beta   90.00
_cell.angle_gamma   90.00
#
_symmetry.space_group_name_H-M   'P 1'
#
loop_
_entity.id
_entity.type
_entity.pdbx_description
1 polymer ?
#
loop_
_entity_poly.entity_id
_entity_poly.type
_entity_poly.pdbx_seq_one_letter_code
_entity_poly.pdbx_strand_id
1 'polypeptide(L)'
;MDYAKIASQVIEHVGGKQNIKSVQHCATRLRLQLKDNDLRNEDAVSDIEGVKGVFLTQSQFQIIFGSGLVNLVCDEVQKQLGISVDTPADVEKEEKKGNVLQRLVKLLSDIFVPIIPAIVAGGLLMGVNNILTAAMFSGKSVIDLYPQFKGLATAINMFASAPFAFLPVLIGFSATKKFGGNPYLGAAMGMIMVHPDLLSAYSIGIAKAPVWDIFGFKIQAIGYQGTVLPVLAVAFILATIEKKLHKVTPTWLDNLTTPLISIMVTSFLTFICVGPVLREAGNLLADGITWVYNTLGFVGGGLFGLAYAPICLTGMHHSFIAIETQLIAA
;
A
#
# COMPACT_ATOMS: atom_id res chain seq x y z
N MET A 1 -4.48 21.97 22.18
CA MET A 1 -3.15 21.34 22.28
C MET A 1 -2.14 22.16 21.51
N ASP A 2 -1.06 22.50 22.13
CA ASP A 2 0.06 23.22 21.50
C ASP A 2 1.09 22.18 21.02
N TYR A 3 1.05 21.85 19.73
CA TYR A 3 1.90 20.83 19.13
C TYR A 3 3.38 21.23 19.12
N ALA A 4 3.67 22.54 19.05
CA ALA A 4 5.04 23.05 19.10
C ALA A 4 5.65 22.84 20.49
N LYS A 5 4.87 23.05 21.54
CA LYS A 5 5.26 22.78 22.92
C LYS A 5 5.48 21.29 23.15
N ILE A 6 4.57 20.44 22.68
CA ILE A 6 4.69 18.97 22.78
C ILE A 6 5.96 18.50 22.09
N ALA A 7 6.23 18.97 20.86
CA ALA A 7 7.43 18.64 20.12
C ALA A 7 8.71 19.06 20.85
N SER A 8 8.73 20.26 21.44
CA SER A 8 9.86 20.75 22.23
C SER A 8 10.11 19.88 23.45
N GLN A 9 9.07 19.50 24.19
CA GLN A 9 9.18 18.62 25.34
C GLN A 9 9.68 17.22 24.98
N VAL A 10 9.18 16.65 23.86
CA VAL A 10 9.70 15.37 23.32
C VAL A 10 11.19 15.48 23.04
N ILE A 11 11.62 16.50 22.31
CA ILE A 11 13.03 16.70 21.96
C ILE A 11 13.90 16.85 23.22
N GLU A 12 13.45 17.62 24.20
CA GLU A 12 14.15 17.85 25.45
C GLU A 12 14.34 16.54 26.25
N HIS A 13 13.26 15.77 26.42
CA HIS A 13 13.27 14.58 27.27
C HIS A 13 13.88 13.34 26.61
N VAL A 14 14.20 13.39 25.32
CA VAL A 14 14.97 12.32 24.66
C VAL A 14 16.47 12.64 24.53
N GLY A 15 16.96 13.65 25.25
CA GLY A 15 18.38 14.03 25.27
C GLY A 15 18.74 15.13 24.27
N GLY A 16 17.75 15.91 23.83
CA GLY A 16 17.93 17.06 22.93
C GLY A 16 18.12 16.74 21.45
N LYS A 17 18.19 17.78 20.64
CA LYS A 17 18.30 17.67 19.16
C LYS A 17 19.48 16.81 18.71
N GLN A 18 20.60 16.88 19.43
CA GLN A 18 21.83 16.19 19.05
C GLN A 18 21.75 14.67 19.25
N ASN A 19 20.86 14.20 20.12
CA ASN A 19 20.65 12.78 20.37
C ASN A 19 19.73 12.11 19.35
N ILE A 20 18.96 12.87 18.57
CA ILE A 20 18.00 12.33 17.61
C ILE A 20 18.71 12.12 16.27
N LYS A 21 18.74 10.87 15.79
CA LYS A 21 19.26 10.49 14.46
C LYS A 21 18.20 10.63 13.39
N SER A 22 16.98 10.15 13.66
CA SER A 22 15.88 10.19 12.72
C SER A 22 14.54 10.26 13.44
N VAL A 23 13.56 10.86 12.77
CA VAL A 23 12.18 10.98 13.24
C VAL A 23 11.24 10.46 12.16
N GLN A 24 10.40 9.51 12.54
CA GLN A 24 9.38 8.93 11.66
C GLN A 24 8.10 8.74 12.46
N HIS A 25 6.99 8.53 11.79
CA HIS A 25 5.75 8.12 12.44
C HIS A 25 5.06 6.99 11.66
N CYS A 26 4.24 6.21 12.35
CA CYS A 26 3.22 5.36 11.75
C CYS A 26 1.83 5.89 12.12
N ALA A 27 0.77 5.14 11.84
CA ALA A 27 -0.60 5.59 12.08
C ALA A 27 -0.88 6.15 13.48
N THR A 28 -0.17 5.68 14.52
CA THR A 28 -0.44 6.03 15.92
C THR A 28 0.80 6.36 16.74
N ARG A 29 2.02 6.15 16.23
CA ARG A 29 3.27 6.21 17.00
C ARG A 29 4.30 7.09 16.33
N LEU A 30 4.90 7.99 17.11
CA LEU A 30 6.14 8.67 16.76
C LEU A 30 7.31 7.73 17.03
N ARG A 31 8.22 7.59 16.10
CA ARG A 31 9.38 6.72 16.19
C ARG A 31 10.64 7.56 16.10
N LEU A 32 11.43 7.52 17.13
CA LEU A 32 12.70 8.23 17.24
C LEU A 32 13.84 7.23 17.25
N GLN A 33 14.81 7.45 16.42
CA GLN A 33 16.08 6.75 16.49
C GLN A 33 17.06 7.63 17.24
N LEU A 34 17.52 7.18 18.39
CA LEU A 34 18.42 7.92 19.28
C LEU A 34 19.88 7.45 19.05
N LYS A 35 20.83 8.34 19.29
CA LYS A 35 22.27 8.00 19.29
C LYS A 35 22.63 7.25 20.57
N ASP A 36 22.11 7.76 21.68
CA ASP A 36 22.29 7.22 23.00
C ASP A 36 20.91 7.08 23.67
N ASN A 37 20.54 5.84 23.99
CA ASN A 37 19.26 5.56 24.61
C ASN A 37 19.23 5.90 26.11
N ASP A 38 20.37 6.06 26.78
CA ASP A 38 20.44 6.32 28.22
C ASP A 38 20.17 7.79 28.55
N LEU A 39 20.20 8.68 27.56
CA LEU A 39 19.87 10.10 27.72
C LEU A 39 18.36 10.41 27.72
N ARG A 40 17.52 9.40 27.46
CA ARG A 40 16.07 9.60 27.47
C ARG A 40 15.49 9.53 28.90
N ASN A 41 14.48 10.31 29.14
CA ASN A 41 13.66 10.24 30.36
C ASN A 41 12.26 9.73 30.00
N GLU A 42 12.03 8.42 30.15
CA GLU A 42 10.76 7.77 29.77
C GLU A 42 9.57 8.30 30.59
N ASP A 43 9.75 8.53 31.87
CA ASP A 43 8.70 9.02 32.75
C ASP A 43 8.26 10.42 32.32
N ALA A 44 9.23 11.32 32.08
CA ALA A 44 8.94 12.67 31.65
C ALA A 44 8.28 12.70 30.22
N VAL A 45 8.64 11.76 29.32
CA VAL A 45 7.97 11.63 28.02
C VAL A 45 6.54 11.10 28.18
N SER A 46 6.32 10.18 29.12
CA SER A 46 4.97 9.62 29.38
C SER A 46 4.01 10.67 29.93
N ASP A 47 4.52 11.67 30.66
CA ASP A 47 3.73 12.75 31.25
C ASP A 47 3.39 13.88 30.26
N ILE A 48 3.92 13.85 29.05
CA ILE A 48 3.61 14.85 28.01
C ILE A 48 2.15 14.73 27.58
N GLU A 49 1.48 15.87 27.45
CA GLU A 49 0.09 15.95 27.01
C GLU A 49 -0.13 15.23 25.67
N GLY A 50 -1.05 14.28 25.66
CA GLY A 50 -1.42 13.48 24.47
C GLY A 50 -0.61 12.20 24.28
N VAL A 51 0.41 11.93 25.08
CA VAL A 51 1.12 10.65 25.10
C VAL A 51 0.26 9.60 25.81
N LYS A 52 0.11 8.44 25.18
CA LYS A 52 -0.66 7.29 25.70
C LYS A 52 0.24 6.15 26.17
N GLY A 53 1.52 6.23 25.91
CA GLY A 53 2.52 5.27 26.32
C GLY A 53 3.80 5.41 25.53
N VAL A 54 4.88 4.82 26.05
CA VAL A 54 6.21 4.82 25.45
C VAL A 54 6.77 3.41 25.40
N PHE A 55 7.55 3.09 24.39
CA PHE A 55 8.19 1.78 24.23
C PHE A 55 9.59 1.94 23.65
N LEU A 56 10.54 1.23 24.22
CA LEU A 56 11.86 1.04 23.63
C LEU A 56 11.90 -0.30 22.91
N THR A 57 12.25 -0.28 21.64
CA THR A 57 12.63 -1.47 20.87
C THR A 57 14.14 -1.51 20.71
N GLN A 58 14.69 -2.60 20.16
CA GLN A 58 16.16 -2.73 19.98
C GLN A 58 16.79 -1.56 19.21
N SER A 59 16.03 -0.86 18.36
CA SER A 59 16.57 0.18 17.47
C SER A 59 15.85 1.53 17.54
N GLN A 60 14.69 1.62 18.22
CA GLN A 60 13.84 2.82 18.18
C GLN A 60 13.11 3.05 19.51
N PHE A 61 13.05 4.30 19.90
CA PHE A 61 12.15 4.77 20.96
C PHE A 61 10.81 5.18 20.32
N GLN A 62 9.71 4.59 20.77
CA GLN A 62 8.37 4.79 20.22
C GLN A 62 7.46 5.46 21.24
N ILE A 63 6.81 6.55 20.84
CA ILE A 63 5.86 7.32 21.64
C ILE A 63 4.48 7.20 20.99
N ILE A 64 3.49 6.70 21.71
CA ILE A 64 2.13 6.51 21.22
C ILE A 64 1.33 7.79 21.47
N PHE A 65 0.91 8.45 20.40
CA PHE A 65 0.01 9.61 20.44
C PHE A 65 -1.42 9.26 20.01
N GLY A 66 -1.58 8.21 19.18
CA GLY A 66 -2.83 7.87 18.54
C GLY A 66 -2.97 8.52 17.14
N SER A 67 -4.01 8.07 16.40
CA SER A 67 -4.27 8.53 15.04
C SER A 67 -4.58 10.03 14.98
N GLY A 68 -3.99 10.72 14.01
CA GLY A 68 -4.19 12.16 13.79
C GLY A 68 -3.20 13.03 14.54
N LEU A 69 -3.06 12.88 15.86
CA LEU A 69 -2.15 13.68 16.67
C LEU A 69 -0.68 13.44 16.34
N VAL A 70 -0.33 12.19 16.06
CA VAL A 70 1.05 11.80 15.75
C VAL A 70 1.63 12.50 14.53
N ASN A 71 0.82 12.76 13.51
CA ASN A 71 1.27 13.44 12.29
C ASN A 71 1.68 14.88 12.61
N LEU A 72 0.81 15.60 13.33
CA LEU A 72 1.03 17.01 13.70
C LEU A 72 2.25 17.18 14.61
N VAL A 73 2.43 16.25 15.57
CA VAL A 73 3.60 16.27 16.44
C VAL A 73 4.87 15.91 15.66
N CYS A 74 4.82 14.93 14.77
CA CYS A 74 5.97 14.54 13.95
C CYS A 74 6.44 15.70 13.06
N ASP A 75 5.50 16.36 12.36
CA ASP A 75 5.79 17.50 11.50
C ASP A 75 6.47 18.64 12.29
N GLU A 76 5.99 18.91 13.50
CA GLU A 76 6.56 19.95 14.34
C GLU A 76 7.92 19.57 14.93
N VAL A 77 8.14 18.30 15.30
CA VAL A 77 9.45 17.78 15.71
C VAL A 77 10.45 17.90 14.56
N GLN A 78 10.08 17.49 13.35
CA GLN A 78 10.95 17.60 12.16
C GLN A 78 11.30 19.05 11.85
N LYS A 79 10.33 19.96 11.93
CA LYS A 79 10.54 21.39 11.73
C LYS A 79 11.50 21.99 12.77
N GLN A 80 11.34 21.65 14.04
CA GLN A 80 12.23 22.11 15.10
C GLN A 80 13.65 21.54 15.02
N LEU A 81 13.81 20.33 14.45
CA LEU A 81 15.09 19.71 14.18
C LEU A 81 15.77 20.27 12.92
N GLY A 82 15.04 20.99 12.06
CA GLY A 82 15.53 21.45 10.77
C GLY A 82 15.74 20.31 9.76
N ILE A 83 15.06 19.16 9.96
CA ILE A 83 15.12 18.01 9.09
C ILE A 83 13.94 18.14 8.12
N SER A 84 14.22 18.37 6.83
CA SER A 84 13.19 18.37 5.79
C SER A 84 12.69 16.95 5.56
N VAL A 85 11.41 16.82 5.13
CA VAL A 85 10.65 15.58 4.94
C VAL A 85 11.30 14.56 3.98
N ASP A 86 12.43 14.90 3.34
CA ASP A 86 13.06 14.16 2.25
C ASP A 86 14.49 13.70 2.54
N THR A 87 14.74 12.97 3.63
CA THR A 87 16.06 12.30 3.70
C THR A 87 15.95 10.85 4.16
N PRO A 88 15.90 9.89 3.22
CA PRO A 88 15.99 8.46 3.52
C PRO A 88 17.44 7.95 3.54
N ALA A 89 18.42 8.73 4.05
CA ALA A 89 19.82 8.35 3.86
C ALA A 89 20.38 7.30 4.86
N ASP A 90 19.76 7.10 6.03
CA ASP A 90 20.29 6.17 7.04
C ASP A 90 19.44 4.89 7.26
N VAL A 91 18.29 4.78 6.63
CA VAL A 91 17.45 3.57 6.69
C VAL A 91 18.06 2.40 5.89
N GLU A 92 18.89 2.70 4.88
CA GLU A 92 19.51 1.67 4.03
C GLU A 92 20.54 0.77 4.75
N LYS A 93 21.10 1.19 5.87
CA LYS A 93 22.11 0.38 6.57
C LYS A 93 21.54 -0.68 7.52
N GLU A 94 20.34 -0.49 8.05
CA GLU A 94 19.65 -1.50 8.89
C GLU A 94 18.83 -2.51 8.08
N GLU A 95 18.46 -2.21 6.83
CA GLU A 95 17.71 -3.13 5.97
C GLU A 95 18.48 -4.41 5.61
N LYS A 96 19.78 -4.47 5.86
CA LYS A 96 20.64 -5.64 5.53
C LYS A 96 20.68 -6.74 6.59
N LYS A 97 20.06 -6.59 7.76
CA LYS A 97 20.18 -7.50 8.91
C LYS A 97 19.01 -8.47 9.13
N GLY A 98 18.19 -8.78 8.13
CA GLY A 98 17.09 -9.74 8.25
C GLY A 98 17.14 -10.86 7.22
N ASN A 99 16.48 -12.00 7.52
CA ASN A 99 16.24 -13.07 6.54
C ASN A 99 15.50 -12.49 5.32
N VAL A 100 15.69 -13.12 4.15
CA VAL A 100 15.06 -12.70 2.88
C VAL A 100 13.55 -12.54 3.04
N LEU A 101 12.91 -13.45 3.78
CA LEU A 101 11.47 -13.39 4.06
C LEU A 101 11.08 -12.14 4.88
N GLN A 102 11.84 -11.81 5.92
CA GLN A 102 11.60 -10.63 6.74
C GLN A 102 11.73 -9.32 5.93
N ARG A 103 12.70 -9.29 5.02
CA ARG A 103 12.89 -8.13 4.12
C ARG A 103 11.75 -7.99 3.12
N LEU A 104 11.26 -9.11 2.57
CA LEU A 104 10.10 -9.13 1.66
C LEU A 104 8.84 -8.65 2.39
N VAL A 105 8.59 -9.16 3.59
CA VAL A 105 7.43 -8.75 4.42
C VAL A 105 7.50 -7.26 4.76
N LYS A 106 8.67 -6.76 5.15
CA LYS A 106 8.86 -5.32 5.41
C LYS A 106 8.59 -4.49 4.17
N LEU A 107 9.14 -4.91 3.02
CA LEU A 107 8.91 -4.23 1.73
C LEU A 107 7.41 -4.14 1.41
N LEU A 108 6.69 -5.25 1.51
CA LEU A 108 5.24 -5.28 1.27
C LEU A 108 4.50 -4.40 2.29
N SER A 109 4.84 -4.48 3.56
CA SER A 109 4.25 -3.63 4.60
C SER A 109 4.45 -2.13 4.29
N ASP A 110 5.65 -1.71 3.91
CA ASP A 110 5.95 -0.32 3.59
C ASP A 110 5.17 0.19 2.37
N ILE A 111 4.84 -0.69 1.42
CA ILE A 111 4.04 -0.36 0.25
C ILE A 111 2.54 -0.29 0.59
N PHE A 112 2.02 -1.24 1.40
CA PHE A 112 0.59 -1.37 1.64
C PHE A 112 0.06 -0.50 2.78
N VAL A 113 0.85 -0.26 3.83
CA VAL A 113 0.40 0.55 4.99
C VAL A 113 -0.16 1.93 4.60
N PRO A 114 0.44 2.69 3.67
CA PRO A 114 -0.14 3.96 3.24
C PRO A 114 -1.48 3.82 2.50
N ILE A 115 -1.76 2.66 1.91
CA ILE A 115 -2.96 2.39 1.10
C ILE A 115 -4.13 1.90 1.98
N ILE A 116 -3.84 1.31 3.16
CA ILE A 116 -4.85 0.73 4.08
C ILE A 116 -6.04 1.67 4.32
N PRO A 117 -5.89 2.96 4.60
CA PRO A 117 -7.05 3.82 4.85
C PRO A 117 -8.05 3.87 3.70
N ALA A 118 -7.57 3.85 2.45
CA ALA A 118 -8.43 3.84 1.27
C ALA A 118 -9.17 2.49 1.11
N ILE A 119 -8.47 1.37 1.36
CA ILE A 119 -9.06 0.03 1.30
C ILE A 119 -10.11 -0.13 2.40
N VAL A 120 -9.81 0.30 3.63
CA VAL A 120 -10.76 0.24 4.76
C VAL A 120 -12.00 1.07 4.48
N ALA A 121 -11.85 2.28 3.95
CA ALA A 121 -12.99 3.13 3.58
C ALA A 121 -13.88 2.44 2.53
N GLY A 122 -13.28 1.86 1.48
CA GLY A 122 -13.99 1.08 0.46
C GLY A 122 -14.74 -0.12 1.07
N GLY A 123 -14.06 -0.90 1.91
CA GLY A 123 -14.65 -2.07 2.56
C GLY A 123 -15.83 -1.72 3.50
N LEU A 124 -15.71 -0.64 4.27
CA LEU A 124 -16.80 -0.16 5.12
C LEU A 124 -18.01 0.29 4.29
N LEU A 125 -17.77 1.01 3.18
CA LEU A 125 -18.83 1.41 2.25
C LEU A 125 -19.48 0.19 1.57
N MET A 126 -18.72 -0.86 1.24
CA MET A 126 -19.28 -2.14 0.77
C MET A 126 -20.22 -2.76 1.81
N GLY A 127 -19.82 -2.73 3.09
CA GLY A 127 -20.69 -3.18 4.20
C GLY A 127 -22.00 -2.41 4.25
N VAL A 128 -21.95 -1.08 4.12
CA VAL A 128 -23.16 -0.24 4.05
C VAL A 128 -24.01 -0.58 2.82
N ASN A 129 -23.39 -0.77 1.65
CA ASN A 129 -24.10 -1.17 0.44
C ASN A 129 -24.77 -2.54 0.59
N ASN A 130 -24.11 -3.50 1.24
CA ASN A 130 -24.66 -4.82 1.50
C ASN A 130 -25.94 -4.77 2.38
N ILE A 131 -26.04 -3.86 3.33
CA ILE A 131 -27.26 -3.65 4.11
C ILE A 131 -28.45 -3.28 3.21
N LEU A 132 -28.18 -2.51 2.15
CA LEU A 132 -29.22 -2.09 1.21
C LEU A 132 -29.56 -3.17 0.18
N THR A 133 -28.59 -3.98 -0.22
CA THR A 133 -28.71 -4.91 -1.36
C THR A 133 -28.89 -6.38 -0.97
N ALA A 134 -28.51 -6.77 0.26
CA ALA A 134 -28.68 -8.16 0.71
C ALA A 134 -30.14 -8.50 0.99
N ALA A 135 -30.54 -9.72 0.62
CA ALA A 135 -31.88 -10.23 0.79
C ALA A 135 -32.15 -10.67 2.25
N MET A 136 -32.17 -9.71 3.17
CA MET A 136 -32.33 -9.96 4.62
C MET A 136 -33.80 -10.11 5.06
N PHE A 137 -34.77 -9.57 4.31
CA PHE A 137 -36.19 -9.53 4.68
C PHE A 137 -37.00 -10.52 3.86
N SER A 138 -37.14 -11.76 4.35
CA SER A 138 -37.91 -12.83 3.68
C SER A 138 -37.51 -13.02 2.20
N GLY A 139 -36.19 -12.95 1.89
CA GLY A 139 -35.68 -13.10 0.54
C GLY A 139 -35.75 -11.84 -0.31
N LYS A 140 -36.11 -10.68 0.28
CA LYS A 140 -36.08 -9.35 -0.38
C LYS A 140 -35.02 -8.44 0.23
N SER A 141 -34.42 -7.62 -0.59
CA SER A 141 -33.52 -6.57 -0.15
C SER A 141 -34.26 -5.26 0.19
N VAL A 142 -33.58 -4.33 0.85
CA VAL A 142 -34.15 -3.02 1.13
C VAL A 142 -34.52 -2.31 -0.17
N ILE A 143 -33.71 -2.40 -1.21
CA ILE A 143 -33.98 -1.78 -2.52
C ILE A 143 -35.15 -2.43 -3.27
N ASP A 144 -35.50 -3.69 -2.97
CA ASP A 144 -36.67 -4.35 -3.51
C ASP A 144 -37.96 -3.84 -2.83
N LEU A 145 -37.89 -3.60 -1.50
CA LEU A 145 -39.01 -3.08 -0.72
C LEU A 145 -39.19 -1.57 -0.93
N TYR A 146 -38.09 -0.86 -1.12
CA TYR A 146 -38.07 0.61 -1.27
C TYR A 146 -37.22 1.01 -2.49
N PRO A 147 -37.78 0.95 -3.71
CA PRO A 147 -37.05 1.21 -4.97
C PRO A 147 -36.40 2.60 -5.06
N GLN A 148 -36.87 3.55 -4.27
CA GLN A 148 -36.29 4.90 -4.18
C GLN A 148 -34.83 4.91 -3.71
N PHE A 149 -34.38 3.89 -2.98
CA PHE A 149 -33.00 3.76 -2.51
C PHE A 149 -32.05 3.11 -3.54
N LYS A 150 -32.57 2.64 -4.68
CA LYS A 150 -31.76 2.00 -5.73
C LYS A 150 -30.63 2.91 -6.24
N GLY A 151 -30.94 4.19 -6.49
CA GLY A 151 -29.93 5.17 -6.93
C GLY A 151 -28.85 5.40 -5.87
N LEU A 152 -29.22 5.48 -4.59
CA LEU A 152 -28.29 5.61 -3.49
C LEU A 152 -27.37 4.36 -3.36
N ALA A 153 -27.95 3.16 -3.43
CA ALA A 153 -27.16 1.92 -3.40
C ALA A 153 -26.17 1.85 -4.56
N THR A 154 -26.58 2.22 -5.78
CA THR A 154 -25.69 2.29 -6.94
C THR A 154 -24.52 3.26 -6.72
N ALA A 155 -24.81 4.46 -6.18
CA ALA A 155 -23.78 5.46 -5.88
C ALA A 155 -22.80 4.96 -4.79
N ILE A 156 -23.32 4.38 -3.70
CA ILE A 156 -22.49 3.81 -2.62
C ILE A 156 -21.62 2.67 -3.16
N ASN A 157 -22.18 1.81 -4.00
CA ASN A 157 -21.43 0.71 -4.62
C ASN A 157 -20.26 1.24 -5.47
N MET A 158 -20.48 2.30 -6.24
CA MET A 158 -19.41 2.94 -7.02
C MET A 158 -18.32 3.52 -6.09
N PHE A 159 -18.69 4.22 -5.02
CA PHE A 159 -17.73 4.77 -4.06
C PHE A 159 -16.93 3.66 -3.36
N ALA A 160 -17.62 2.58 -3.01
CA ALA A 160 -17.02 1.44 -2.32
C ALA A 160 -16.05 0.65 -3.21
N SER A 161 -16.40 0.43 -4.47
CA SER A 161 -15.60 -0.35 -5.40
C SER A 161 -14.41 0.40 -6.00
N ALA A 162 -14.45 1.75 -6.02
CA ALA A 162 -13.40 2.57 -6.64
C ALA A 162 -11.97 2.29 -6.09
N PRO A 163 -11.72 2.22 -4.76
CA PRO A 163 -10.39 1.92 -4.23
C PRO A 163 -9.84 0.56 -4.70
N PHE A 164 -10.70 -0.42 -4.93
CA PHE A 164 -10.33 -1.76 -5.39
C PHE A 164 -10.11 -1.79 -6.90
N ALA A 165 -11.00 -1.17 -7.67
CA ALA A 165 -10.86 -1.07 -9.13
C ALA A 165 -9.58 -0.32 -9.53
N PHE A 166 -9.26 0.77 -8.82
CA PHE A 166 -8.06 1.59 -9.05
C PHE A 166 -6.89 1.23 -8.12
N LEU A 167 -6.92 0.07 -7.48
CA LEU A 167 -5.84 -0.42 -6.62
C LEU A 167 -4.46 -0.37 -7.30
N PRO A 168 -4.31 -0.71 -8.60
CA PRO A 168 -3.05 -0.56 -9.32
C PRO A 168 -2.46 0.86 -9.28
N VAL A 169 -3.30 1.89 -9.23
CA VAL A 169 -2.83 3.29 -9.14
C VAL A 169 -2.22 3.55 -7.76
N LEU A 170 -2.89 3.11 -6.70
CA LEU A 170 -2.42 3.28 -5.32
C LEU A 170 -1.13 2.51 -5.06
N ILE A 171 -1.09 1.25 -5.50
CA ILE A 171 0.11 0.41 -5.39
C ILE A 171 1.23 0.97 -6.25
N GLY A 172 0.95 1.37 -7.49
CA GLY A 172 1.94 1.95 -8.40
C GLY A 172 2.61 3.18 -7.79
N PHE A 173 1.84 4.09 -7.19
CA PHE A 173 2.37 5.26 -6.47
C PHE A 173 3.26 4.85 -5.29
N SER A 174 2.75 4.02 -4.39
CA SER A 174 3.43 3.64 -3.16
C SER A 174 4.68 2.78 -3.43
N ALA A 175 4.56 1.79 -4.32
CA ALA A 175 5.66 0.89 -4.66
C ALA A 175 6.79 1.61 -5.40
N THR A 176 6.48 2.46 -6.39
CA THR A 176 7.49 3.22 -7.11
C THR A 176 8.25 4.17 -6.18
N LYS A 177 7.54 4.83 -5.24
CA LYS A 177 8.17 5.61 -4.17
C LYS A 177 9.11 4.75 -3.32
N LYS A 178 8.68 3.56 -2.89
CA LYS A 178 9.50 2.64 -2.08
C LYS A 178 10.72 2.13 -2.85
N PHE A 179 10.58 1.88 -4.14
CA PHE A 179 11.69 1.50 -5.02
C PHE A 179 12.58 2.69 -5.41
N GLY A 180 12.26 3.91 -4.95
CA GLY A 180 13.06 5.13 -5.14
C GLY A 180 12.96 5.73 -6.54
N GLY A 181 11.87 5.47 -7.27
CA GLY A 181 11.46 6.16 -8.49
C GLY A 181 10.43 7.25 -8.20
N ASN A 182 9.99 7.94 -9.25
CA ASN A 182 8.97 8.98 -9.14
C ASN A 182 7.58 8.36 -8.92
N PRO A 183 6.92 8.63 -7.76
CA PRO A 183 5.62 8.03 -7.43
C PRO A 183 4.50 8.42 -8.39
N TYR A 184 4.57 9.60 -9.01
CA TYR A 184 3.57 10.04 -9.99
C TYR A 184 3.66 9.25 -11.30
N LEU A 185 4.88 8.87 -11.72
CA LEU A 185 5.05 7.95 -12.85
C LEU A 185 4.52 6.55 -12.50
N GLY A 186 4.70 6.11 -11.25
CA GLY A 186 4.10 4.88 -10.75
C GLY A 186 2.58 4.91 -10.78
N ALA A 187 1.97 6.02 -10.35
CA ALA A 187 0.52 6.22 -10.47
C ALA A 187 0.06 6.22 -11.93
N ALA A 188 0.78 6.93 -12.82
CA ALA A 188 0.47 6.95 -14.26
C ALA A 188 0.50 5.54 -14.88
N MET A 189 1.52 4.72 -14.53
CA MET A 189 1.55 3.31 -14.94
C MET A 189 0.34 2.53 -14.42
N GLY A 190 -0.03 2.72 -13.15
CA GLY A 190 -1.24 2.13 -12.58
C GLY A 190 -2.51 2.53 -13.33
N MET A 191 -2.65 3.81 -13.74
CA MET A 191 -3.76 4.30 -14.56
C MET A 191 -3.77 3.64 -15.94
N ILE A 192 -2.60 3.49 -16.59
CA ILE A 192 -2.47 2.78 -17.86
C ILE A 192 -2.94 1.32 -17.72
N MET A 193 -2.59 0.65 -16.64
CA MET A 193 -2.95 -0.75 -16.38
C MET A 193 -4.45 -0.97 -16.10
N VAL A 194 -5.20 0.06 -15.75
CA VAL A 194 -6.66 -0.01 -15.51
C VAL A 194 -7.47 0.85 -16.48
N HIS A 195 -6.86 1.26 -17.60
CA HIS A 195 -7.51 2.14 -18.56
C HIS A 195 -8.81 1.52 -19.11
N PRO A 196 -9.89 2.31 -19.29
CA PRO A 196 -11.19 1.79 -19.72
C PRO A 196 -11.20 1.17 -21.12
N ASP A 197 -10.24 1.49 -22.00
CA ASP A 197 -10.08 0.84 -23.32
C ASP A 197 -9.55 -0.60 -23.22
N LEU A 198 -9.07 -1.00 -22.06
CA LEU A 198 -8.70 -2.39 -21.78
C LEU A 198 -9.94 -3.20 -21.39
N LEU A 199 -9.97 -4.48 -21.75
CA LEU A 199 -10.98 -5.37 -21.16
C LEU A 199 -10.79 -5.40 -19.64
N SER A 200 -11.85 -5.10 -18.90
CA SER A 200 -11.79 -5.17 -17.43
C SER A 200 -11.36 -6.58 -16.99
N ALA A 201 -10.48 -6.65 -15.98
CA ALA A 201 -10.06 -7.92 -15.40
C ALA A 201 -11.25 -8.75 -14.86
N TYR A 202 -12.32 -8.08 -14.43
CA TYR A 202 -13.57 -8.73 -13.96
C TYR A 202 -14.45 -9.29 -15.11
N SER A 203 -14.14 -8.95 -16.36
CA SER A 203 -14.89 -9.41 -17.55
C SER A 203 -14.15 -10.50 -18.34
N ILE A 204 -13.05 -11.01 -17.79
CA ILE A 204 -12.29 -12.10 -18.39
C ILE A 204 -13.18 -13.36 -18.44
N GLY A 205 -13.25 -14.00 -19.62
CA GLY A 205 -14.13 -15.16 -19.83
C GLY A 205 -15.57 -14.80 -20.22
N ILE A 206 -16.04 -13.56 -20.00
CA ILE A 206 -17.38 -13.09 -20.39
C ILE A 206 -17.33 -12.34 -21.72
N ALA A 207 -16.33 -11.49 -21.91
CA ALA A 207 -16.14 -10.69 -23.12
C ALA A 207 -14.79 -10.99 -23.80
N LYS A 208 -14.75 -10.78 -25.12
CA LYS A 208 -13.50 -10.95 -25.89
C LYS A 208 -12.60 -9.74 -25.67
N ALA A 209 -11.34 -10.00 -25.31
CA ALA A 209 -10.35 -8.94 -25.18
C ALA A 209 -10.06 -8.28 -26.54
N PRO A 210 -9.98 -6.94 -26.60
CA PRO A 210 -9.41 -6.25 -27.74
C PRO A 210 -7.97 -6.73 -27.98
N VAL A 211 -7.59 -6.83 -29.25
CA VAL A 211 -6.24 -7.27 -29.63
C VAL A 211 -5.55 -6.12 -30.35
N TRP A 212 -4.39 -5.73 -29.83
CA TRP A 212 -3.51 -4.79 -30.52
C TRP A 212 -2.57 -5.58 -31.43
N ASP A 213 -2.56 -5.26 -32.70
CA ASP A 213 -1.58 -5.77 -33.67
C ASP A 213 -0.45 -4.74 -33.79
N ILE A 214 0.68 -5.00 -33.14
CA ILE A 214 1.85 -4.13 -33.13
C ILE A 214 2.97 -4.84 -33.88
N PHE A 215 3.21 -4.46 -35.13
CA PHE A 215 4.23 -5.06 -36.02
C PHE A 215 4.11 -6.59 -36.13
N GLY A 216 2.88 -7.12 -36.16
CA GLY A 216 2.62 -8.56 -36.25
C GLY A 216 2.54 -9.28 -34.89
N PHE A 217 2.82 -8.61 -33.82
CA PHE A 217 2.62 -9.15 -32.48
C PHE A 217 1.20 -8.85 -31.99
N LYS A 218 0.42 -9.89 -31.74
CA LYS A 218 -0.94 -9.79 -31.20
C LYS A 218 -0.93 -9.75 -29.69
N ILE A 219 -1.19 -8.60 -29.12
CA ILE A 219 -1.22 -8.36 -27.67
C ILE A 219 -2.66 -8.23 -27.24
N GLN A 220 -3.08 -9.04 -26.28
CA GLN A 220 -4.41 -8.91 -25.67
C GLN A 220 -4.45 -7.69 -24.74
N ALA A 221 -5.35 -6.76 -25.02
CA ALA A 221 -5.55 -5.56 -24.23
C ALA A 221 -6.45 -5.86 -23.00
N ILE A 222 -5.87 -6.48 -21.99
CA ILE A 222 -6.56 -6.85 -20.74
C ILE A 222 -6.06 -5.98 -19.59
N GLY A 223 -6.98 -5.44 -18.83
CA GLY A 223 -6.69 -4.62 -17.66
C GLY A 223 -6.23 -5.45 -16.44
N TYR A 224 -5.70 -4.74 -15.47
CA TYR A 224 -5.13 -5.30 -14.23
C TYR A 224 -5.85 -4.79 -12.98
N GLN A 225 -7.18 -4.54 -13.08
CA GLN A 225 -8.01 -4.14 -11.95
C GLN A 225 -7.91 -5.20 -10.84
N GLY A 226 -7.76 -4.76 -9.59
CA GLY A 226 -7.68 -5.64 -8.43
C GLY A 226 -6.40 -6.48 -8.32
N THR A 227 -5.47 -6.41 -9.29
CA THR A 227 -4.24 -7.21 -9.24
C THR A 227 -3.13 -6.50 -8.45
N VAL A 228 -2.27 -7.27 -7.81
CA VAL A 228 -1.19 -6.79 -6.95
C VAL A 228 0.19 -7.14 -7.52
N LEU A 229 0.45 -8.42 -7.76
CA LEU A 229 1.77 -8.90 -8.19
C LEU A 229 2.26 -8.25 -9.49
N PRO A 230 1.44 -8.14 -10.55
CA PRO A 230 1.86 -7.45 -11.76
C PRO A 230 2.25 -5.99 -11.51
N VAL A 231 1.48 -5.28 -10.68
CA VAL A 231 1.72 -3.86 -10.39
C VAL A 231 3.00 -3.65 -9.61
N LEU A 232 3.30 -4.50 -8.63
CA LEU A 232 4.56 -4.44 -7.87
C LEU A 232 5.78 -4.62 -8.77
N ALA A 233 5.74 -5.62 -9.66
CA ALA A 233 6.82 -5.86 -10.59
C ALA A 233 6.98 -4.72 -11.61
N VAL A 234 5.88 -4.20 -12.13
CA VAL A 234 5.87 -3.06 -13.05
C VAL A 234 6.43 -1.81 -12.38
N ALA A 235 6.05 -1.53 -11.13
CA ALA A 235 6.60 -0.42 -10.36
C ALA A 235 8.11 -0.54 -10.12
N PHE A 236 8.59 -1.77 -9.85
CA PHE A 236 10.03 -2.04 -9.70
C PHE A 236 10.80 -1.83 -11.02
N ILE A 237 10.25 -2.31 -12.13
CA ILE A 237 10.83 -2.15 -13.48
C ILE A 237 10.86 -0.67 -13.85
N LEU A 238 9.75 0.05 -13.67
CA LEU A 238 9.65 1.49 -13.90
C LEU A 238 10.73 2.26 -13.14
N ALA A 239 10.81 2.07 -11.81
CA ALA A 239 11.79 2.73 -10.98
C ALA A 239 13.24 2.40 -11.39
N THR A 240 13.48 1.17 -11.86
CA THR A 240 14.80 0.73 -12.31
C THR A 240 15.18 1.39 -13.63
N ILE A 241 14.26 1.46 -14.59
CA ILE A 241 14.46 2.12 -15.89
C ILE A 241 14.68 3.61 -15.68
N GLU A 242 13.82 4.27 -14.90
CA GLU A 242 13.90 5.69 -14.57
C GLU A 242 15.27 6.04 -13.97
N LYS A 243 15.71 5.32 -12.95
CA LYS A 243 17.03 5.52 -12.31
C LYS A 243 18.20 5.34 -13.27
N LYS A 244 18.11 4.42 -14.22
CA LYS A 244 19.14 4.23 -15.22
C LYS A 244 19.15 5.37 -16.24
N LEU A 245 17.97 5.81 -16.68
CA LEU A 245 17.84 6.91 -17.63
C LEU A 245 18.35 8.23 -17.05
N HIS A 246 18.04 8.56 -15.80
CA HIS A 246 18.58 9.75 -15.11
C HIS A 246 20.12 9.81 -15.11
N LYS A 247 20.81 8.67 -15.16
CA LYS A 247 22.28 8.62 -15.18
C LYS A 247 22.86 8.86 -16.58
N VAL A 248 22.08 8.63 -17.62
CA VAL A 248 22.55 8.66 -19.02
C VAL A 248 22.05 9.91 -19.75
N THR A 249 20.89 10.43 -19.33
CA THR A 249 20.24 11.57 -19.98
C THR A 249 20.88 12.89 -19.53
N PRO A 250 21.21 13.80 -20.47
CA PRO A 250 21.68 15.13 -20.12
C PRO A 250 20.64 15.91 -19.29
N THR A 251 21.08 16.69 -18.30
CA THR A 251 20.23 17.39 -17.33
C THR A 251 19.18 18.31 -17.97
N TRP A 252 19.46 18.93 -19.10
CA TRP A 252 18.52 19.81 -19.79
C TRP A 252 17.38 19.06 -20.49
N LEU A 253 17.55 17.76 -20.79
CA LEU A 253 16.56 16.93 -21.47
C LEU A 253 15.91 15.92 -20.50
N ASP A 254 16.49 15.72 -19.33
CA ASP A 254 16.13 14.68 -18.38
C ASP A 254 14.65 14.72 -17.95
N ASN A 255 14.16 15.91 -17.62
CA ASN A 255 12.77 16.10 -17.19
C ASN A 255 11.73 15.76 -18.25
N LEU A 256 12.10 15.72 -19.53
CA LEU A 256 11.20 15.38 -20.65
C LEU A 256 11.38 13.93 -21.10
N THR A 257 12.64 13.54 -21.33
CA THR A 257 12.98 12.26 -21.96
C THR A 257 12.86 11.09 -21.00
N THR A 258 13.31 11.24 -19.77
CA THR A 258 13.28 10.15 -18.78
C THR A 258 11.86 9.69 -18.45
N PRO A 259 10.88 10.56 -18.11
CA PRO A 259 9.50 10.12 -17.89
C PRO A 259 8.89 9.49 -19.13
N LEU A 260 9.08 10.09 -20.30
CA LEU A 260 8.53 9.60 -21.56
C LEU A 260 9.01 8.18 -21.88
N ILE A 261 10.32 7.97 -21.88
CA ILE A 261 10.91 6.67 -22.22
C ILE A 261 10.58 5.64 -21.13
N SER A 262 10.64 6.03 -19.87
CA SER A 262 10.33 5.12 -18.74
C SER A 262 8.91 4.58 -18.83
N ILE A 263 7.91 5.44 -19.02
CA ILE A 263 6.52 5.01 -19.19
C ILE A 263 6.34 4.19 -20.43
N MET A 264 6.86 4.63 -21.58
CA MET A 264 6.69 3.95 -22.86
C MET A 264 7.28 2.54 -22.81
N VAL A 265 8.53 2.39 -22.41
CA VAL A 265 9.21 1.08 -22.33
C VAL A 265 8.54 0.18 -21.30
N THR A 266 8.21 0.72 -20.11
CA THR A 266 7.55 -0.06 -19.07
C THR A 266 6.15 -0.52 -19.52
N SER A 267 5.39 0.32 -20.23
CA SER A 267 4.06 -0.06 -20.74
C SER A 267 4.15 -1.22 -21.73
N PHE A 268 5.06 -1.16 -22.68
CA PHE A 268 5.25 -2.28 -23.63
C PHE A 268 5.69 -3.55 -22.89
N LEU A 269 6.65 -3.47 -21.99
CA LEU A 269 7.07 -4.63 -21.18
C LEU A 269 5.92 -5.21 -20.36
N THR A 270 5.06 -4.34 -19.83
CA THR A 270 3.91 -4.75 -19.00
C THR A 270 2.93 -5.57 -19.82
N PHE A 271 2.49 -5.08 -20.97
CA PHE A 271 1.44 -5.76 -21.75
C PHE A 271 1.96 -6.96 -22.54
N ILE A 272 3.23 -6.95 -22.98
CA ILE A 272 3.81 -8.03 -23.77
C ILE A 272 4.27 -9.20 -22.88
N CYS A 273 4.92 -8.91 -21.75
CA CYS A 273 5.65 -9.95 -21.00
C CYS A 273 5.25 -10.02 -19.52
N VAL A 274 5.49 -8.95 -18.78
CA VAL A 274 5.43 -8.96 -17.31
C VAL A 274 4.02 -9.23 -16.81
N GLY A 275 3.05 -8.52 -17.37
CA GLY A 275 1.67 -8.59 -16.95
C GLY A 275 1.03 -9.97 -17.18
N PRO A 276 1.07 -10.54 -18.39
CA PRO A 276 0.53 -11.88 -18.62
C PRO A 276 1.16 -12.95 -17.74
N VAL A 277 2.50 -12.98 -17.62
CA VAL A 277 3.21 -13.98 -16.80
C VAL A 277 2.82 -13.87 -15.32
N LEU A 278 2.77 -12.65 -14.78
CA LEU A 278 2.45 -12.46 -13.36
C LEU A 278 0.96 -12.58 -13.05
N ARG A 279 0.09 -12.36 -14.05
CA ARG A 279 -1.33 -12.68 -13.91
C ARG A 279 -1.50 -14.19 -13.74
N GLU A 280 -0.88 -14.99 -14.59
CA GLU A 280 -0.94 -16.45 -14.47
C GLU A 280 -0.34 -16.95 -13.15
N ALA A 281 0.76 -16.37 -12.71
CA ALA A 281 1.33 -16.67 -11.39
C ALA A 281 0.35 -16.31 -10.24
N GLY A 282 -0.36 -15.19 -10.35
CA GLY A 282 -1.40 -14.80 -9.41
C GLY A 282 -2.60 -15.73 -9.41
N ASN A 283 -3.07 -16.14 -10.60
CA ASN A 283 -4.15 -17.11 -10.75
C ASN A 283 -3.76 -18.46 -10.13
N LEU A 284 -2.56 -18.95 -10.41
CA LEU A 284 -2.05 -20.21 -9.84
C LEU A 284 -2.01 -20.18 -8.31
N LEU A 285 -1.63 -19.05 -7.71
CA LEU A 285 -1.65 -18.84 -6.27
C LEU A 285 -3.08 -18.87 -5.71
N ALA A 286 -4.01 -18.15 -6.35
CA ALA A 286 -5.42 -18.12 -5.97
C ALA A 286 -6.07 -19.51 -6.10
N ASP A 287 -5.81 -20.22 -7.19
CA ASP A 287 -6.27 -21.57 -7.42
C ASP A 287 -5.71 -22.55 -6.37
N GLY A 288 -4.44 -22.41 -6.02
CA GLY A 288 -3.82 -23.20 -4.97
C GLY A 288 -4.48 -23.02 -3.60
N ILE A 289 -4.79 -21.77 -3.22
CA ILE A 289 -5.49 -21.46 -1.97
C ILE A 289 -6.92 -21.99 -2.03
N THR A 290 -7.62 -21.78 -3.12
CA THR A 290 -8.99 -22.28 -3.35
C THR A 290 -9.02 -23.81 -3.31
N TRP A 291 -8.04 -24.48 -3.90
CA TRP A 291 -7.88 -25.93 -3.83
C TRP A 291 -7.74 -26.43 -2.39
N VAL A 292 -6.86 -25.80 -1.60
CA VAL A 292 -6.69 -26.11 -0.17
C VAL A 292 -8.01 -25.95 0.58
N TYR A 293 -8.72 -24.84 0.31
CA TYR A 293 -10.01 -24.56 0.95
C TYR A 293 -11.08 -25.59 0.58
N ASN A 294 -11.21 -25.92 -0.70
CA ASN A 294 -12.20 -26.87 -1.20
C ASN A 294 -11.88 -28.32 -0.83
N THR A 295 -10.59 -28.70 -0.77
CA THR A 295 -10.18 -30.07 -0.47
C THR A 295 -10.23 -30.36 1.02
N LEU A 296 -9.80 -29.43 1.87
CA LEU A 296 -9.74 -29.59 3.31
C LEU A 296 -11.00 -29.02 4.02
N GLY A 297 -11.91 -28.36 3.29
CA GLY A 297 -13.15 -27.82 3.82
C GLY A 297 -12.95 -26.96 5.07
N PHE A 298 -13.72 -27.25 6.13
CA PHE A 298 -13.60 -26.51 7.39
C PHE A 298 -12.22 -26.64 8.06
N VAL A 299 -11.50 -27.74 7.79
CA VAL A 299 -10.14 -27.94 8.30
C VAL A 299 -9.16 -26.98 7.62
N GLY A 300 -9.31 -26.77 6.30
CA GLY A 300 -8.52 -25.78 5.54
C GLY A 300 -8.78 -24.35 6.03
N GLY A 301 -10.04 -23.99 6.23
CA GLY A 301 -10.42 -22.70 6.84
C GLY A 301 -9.91 -22.55 8.28
N GLY A 302 -9.95 -23.63 9.07
CA GLY A 302 -9.40 -23.66 10.42
C GLY A 302 -7.88 -23.49 10.45
N LEU A 303 -7.15 -24.20 9.58
CA LEU A 303 -5.71 -24.07 9.44
C LEU A 303 -5.30 -22.67 8.99
N PHE A 304 -6.00 -22.09 8.02
CA PHE A 304 -5.76 -20.71 7.59
C PHE A 304 -6.03 -19.72 8.73
N GLY A 305 -7.15 -19.83 9.43
CA GLY A 305 -7.49 -18.98 10.58
C GLY A 305 -6.48 -19.14 11.74
N LEU A 306 -6.00 -20.35 11.99
CA LEU A 306 -5.00 -20.66 13.01
C LEU A 306 -3.62 -20.10 12.65
N ALA A 307 -3.24 -20.11 11.37
CA ALA A 307 -2.02 -19.50 10.87
C ALA A 307 -2.13 -17.97 10.81
N TYR A 308 -3.32 -17.43 10.54
CA TYR A 308 -3.56 -15.99 10.42
C TYR A 308 -3.34 -15.26 11.75
N ALA A 309 -3.76 -15.84 12.86
CA ALA A 309 -3.61 -15.21 14.18
C ALA A 309 -2.13 -14.98 14.59
N PRO A 310 -1.22 -15.98 14.53
CA PRO A 310 0.22 -15.74 14.72
C PRO A 310 0.82 -14.74 13.72
N ILE A 311 0.37 -14.77 12.46
CA ILE A 311 0.82 -13.85 11.43
C ILE A 311 0.42 -12.41 11.77
N CYS A 312 -0.80 -12.19 12.30
CA CYS A 312 -1.24 -10.90 12.80
C CYS A 312 -0.38 -10.41 13.98
N LEU A 313 -0.04 -11.29 14.91
CA LEU A 313 0.81 -10.95 16.07
C LEU A 313 2.22 -10.51 15.65
N THR A 314 2.76 -11.08 14.60
CA THR A 314 4.06 -10.69 14.04
C THR A 314 4.02 -9.40 13.22
N GLY A 315 2.83 -8.85 12.98
CA GLY A 315 2.61 -7.69 12.08
C GLY A 315 2.71 -8.03 10.60
N MET A 316 2.86 -9.32 10.26
CA MET A 316 3.01 -9.80 8.88
C MET A 316 1.68 -9.90 8.13
N HIS A 317 0.53 -9.74 8.81
CA HIS A 317 -0.80 -9.80 8.19
C HIS A 317 -0.98 -8.78 7.06
N HIS A 318 -0.27 -7.66 7.08
CA HIS A 318 -0.27 -6.69 5.98
C HIS A 318 0.21 -7.27 4.63
N SER A 319 0.99 -8.34 4.65
CA SER A 319 1.43 -9.05 3.44
C SER A 319 0.30 -9.88 2.82
N PHE A 320 -0.68 -10.28 3.62
CA PHE A 320 -1.85 -11.06 3.17
C PHE A 320 -2.94 -10.19 2.57
N ILE A 321 -2.94 -8.88 2.81
CA ILE A 321 -3.88 -7.93 2.17
C ILE A 321 -3.85 -8.08 0.64
N ALA A 322 -2.67 -8.34 0.08
CA ALA A 322 -2.51 -8.58 -1.34
C ALA A 322 -3.28 -9.83 -1.83
N ILE A 323 -3.20 -10.91 -1.05
CA ILE A 323 -3.87 -12.18 -1.35
C ILE A 323 -5.38 -12.05 -1.06
N GLU A 324 -5.76 -11.45 0.07
CA GLU A 324 -7.15 -11.20 0.44
C GLU A 324 -7.86 -10.32 -0.59
N THR A 325 -7.20 -9.25 -1.05
CA THR A 325 -7.77 -8.36 -2.08
C THR A 325 -7.95 -9.09 -3.40
N GLN A 326 -7.05 -10.00 -3.75
CA GLN A 326 -7.14 -10.81 -4.96
C GLN A 326 -8.25 -11.88 -4.86
N LEU A 327 -8.43 -12.48 -3.68
CA LEU A 327 -9.53 -13.43 -3.39
C LEU A 327 -10.91 -12.74 -3.37
N ILE A 328 -10.99 -11.49 -2.91
CA ILE A 328 -12.24 -10.70 -2.93
C ILE A 328 -12.58 -10.27 -4.36
N ALA A 329 -11.58 -10.07 -5.21
CA ALA A 329 -11.73 -9.63 -6.59
C ALA A 329 -12.01 -10.80 -7.58
N ALA A 330 -11.74 -12.05 -7.18
CA ALA A 330 -12.03 -13.27 -7.93
C ALA A 330 -13.44 -13.79 -7.61
#